data_dd7f67b768b60ca1f1d7a242eb642731
#
_entry.id   dd7f67b768b60ca1f1d7a242eb642731
#
_cell.length_a   1.000
_cell.length_b   1.000
_cell.length_c   1.000
_cell.angle_alpha   90.00
_cell.angle_beta   90.00
_cell.angle_gamma   90.00
#
_symmetry.space_group_name_H-M   'P 1'
#
loop_
_entity.id
_entity.type
_entity.pdbx_description
1 polymer ?
#
loop_
_entity_poly.entity_id
_entity_poly.type
_entity_poly.pdbx_seq_one_letter_code
_entity_poly.pdbx_strand_id
1 'polypeptide(L)'
;ENFTLFDRSEGQPLKIMARNHQYLGVNRVIHKLRSDDTDVAMGKLGVFWHTQGSGKSYSMVFLCQKIRRKVSSSYTFVLMTDREELDKQIHSTFVNCGAVVNLRARARDGKGLKKLLTEDNSYVFSLIHKFTQRVREPWSERRDVIVISDEAHRTQYGRLATHMRAALPQAKFIGFTGTPLMESAEDQRTRQVFGSYVSVYDFQRAVADGATVPLSYEPHGEKLKIVDDTINRRVKERIDSLAAEGELTDEQEEKLYKELNTEGFVLTLPTRLQKVADDFVRHFSDR
;
A
#
# COMPACT_ATOMS: atom_id res chain seq x y z
N GLU A 1 6.60 28.69 1.85
CA GLU A 1 6.70 28.21 0.45
C GLU A 1 6.80 26.68 0.33
N ASN A 2 7.58 25.98 1.20
CA ASN A 2 7.81 24.54 1.06
C ASN A 2 6.70 23.65 1.64
N PHE A 3 5.76 24.22 2.38
CA PHE A 3 4.69 23.52 3.09
C PHE A 3 3.31 24.14 2.80
N THR A 4 3.18 24.73 1.63
CA THR A 4 1.92 25.22 1.09
C THR A 4 1.76 24.72 -0.34
N LEU A 5 0.62 24.11 -0.64
CA LEU A 5 0.22 23.65 -1.96
C LEU A 5 -1.08 24.35 -2.35
N PHE A 6 -1.38 24.34 -3.64
CA PHE A 6 -2.66 24.78 -4.18
C PHE A 6 -3.26 23.60 -4.95
N ASP A 7 -4.25 22.96 -4.37
CA ASP A 7 -4.99 21.86 -4.98
C ASP A 7 -6.10 22.43 -5.88
N ARG A 8 -6.16 21.94 -7.12
CA ARG A 8 -7.13 22.38 -8.13
C ARG A 8 -8.14 21.30 -8.50
N SER A 9 -8.33 20.29 -7.65
CA SER A 9 -9.25 19.17 -7.89
C SER A 9 -10.70 19.62 -8.07
N GLU A 10 -11.11 20.68 -7.40
CA GLU A 10 -12.49 21.23 -7.43
C GLU A 10 -12.66 22.47 -8.32
N GLY A 11 -11.74 22.69 -9.26
CA GLY A 11 -11.78 23.82 -10.20
C GLY A 11 -11.24 25.14 -9.65
N GLN A 12 -11.51 25.49 -8.39
CA GLN A 12 -10.90 26.63 -7.70
C GLN A 12 -9.68 26.16 -6.88
N PRO A 13 -8.58 26.91 -6.86
CA PRO A 13 -7.38 26.52 -6.14
C PRO A 13 -7.62 26.57 -4.62
N LEU A 14 -7.69 25.41 -3.99
CA LEU A 14 -7.73 25.27 -2.54
C LEU A 14 -6.31 25.34 -1.96
N LYS A 15 -6.07 26.26 -1.04
CA LYS A 15 -4.79 26.36 -0.33
C LYS A 15 -4.66 25.27 0.73
N ILE A 16 -3.72 24.36 0.55
CA ILE A 16 -3.39 23.30 1.49
C ILE A 16 -2.10 23.67 2.23
N MET A 17 -2.18 23.75 3.55
CA MET A 17 -1.04 23.95 4.42
C MET A 17 -0.69 22.63 5.11
N ALA A 18 0.60 22.30 5.20
CA ALA A 18 1.04 21.10 5.92
C ALA A 18 0.63 21.17 7.40
N ARG A 19 0.05 20.09 7.89
CA ARG A 19 -0.18 19.90 9.32
C ARG A 19 1.14 19.64 10.03
N ASN A 20 1.18 19.79 11.36
CA ASN A 20 2.39 19.65 12.17
C ASN A 20 3.13 18.33 11.94
N HIS A 21 2.42 17.20 11.92
CA HIS A 21 3.01 15.87 11.68
C HIS A 21 3.64 15.75 10.28
N GLN A 22 3.01 16.36 9.25
CA GLN A 22 3.55 16.40 7.89
C GLN A 22 4.82 17.25 7.82
N TYR A 23 4.78 18.44 8.43
CA TYR A 23 5.93 19.35 8.52
C TYR A 23 7.12 18.67 9.19
N LEU A 24 6.92 18.08 10.37
CA LEU A 24 7.97 17.40 11.12
C LEU A 24 8.51 16.18 10.37
N GLY A 25 7.62 15.32 9.86
CA GLY A 25 8.01 14.12 9.14
C GLY A 25 8.83 14.43 7.89
N VAL A 26 8.37 15.35 7.06
CA VAL A 26 9.11 15.77 5.85
C VAL A 26 10.48 16.35 6.21
N ASN A 27 10.57 17.19 7.26
CA ASN A 27 11.85 17.75 7.68
C ASN A 27 12.83 16.67 8.18
N ARG A 28 12.36 15.65 8.90
CA ARG A 28 13.19 14.52 9.35
C ARG A 28 13.77 13.75 8.17
N VAL A 29 12.98 13.48 7.13
CA VAL A 29 13.48 12.83 5.90
C VAL A 29 14.54 13.71 5.21
N ILE A 30 14.30 15.02 5.11
CA ILE A 30 15.27 15.95 4.51
C ILE A 30 16.58 15.99 5.33
N HIS A 31 16.47 16.02 6.65
CA HIS A 31 17.64 15.98 7.52
C HIS A 31 18.42 14.67 7.33
N LYS A 32 17.72 13.53 7.37
CA LYS A 32 18.34 12.22 7.14
C LYS A 32 19.01 12.15 5.76
N LEU A 33 18.34 12.62 4.70
CA LEU A 33 18.88 12.61 3.33
C LEU A 33 20.21 13.40 3.19
N ARG A 34 20.43 14.39 4.07
CA ARG A 34 21.62 15.24 4.09
C ARG A 34 22.68 14.79 5.08
N SER A 35 22.39 13.82 5.91
CA SER A 35 23.32 13.29 6.90
C SER A 35 24.21 12.19 6.31
N ASP A 36 25.33 11.94 6.98
CA ASP A 36 26.21 10.80 6.69
C ASP A 36 25.72 9.50 7.33
N ASP A 37 24.39 9.33 7.45
CA ASP A 37 23.75 8.15 8.03
C ASP A 37 24.05 6.92 7.16
N THR A 38 24.49 5.84 7.78
CA THR A 38 24.80 4.56 7.12
C THR A 38 23.60 3.97 6.40
N ASP A 39 22.37 4.14 6.92
CA ASP A 39 21.14 3.75 6.23
C ASP A 39 21.00 4.48 4.88
N VAL A 40 21.31 5.77 4.84
CA VAL A 40 21.25 6.57 3.60
C VAL A 40 22.30 6.11 2.58
N ALA A 41 23.49 5.76 3.06
CA ALA A 41 24.52 5.16 2.21
C ALA A 41 24.07 3.81 1.62
N MET A 42 23.28 3.04 2.37
CA MET A 42 22.62 1.79 1.92
C MET A 42 21.33 2.03 1.13
N GLY A 43 20.99 3.26 0.80
CA GLY A 43 19.76 3.60 0.08
C GLY A 43 18.48 3.50 0.91
N LYS A 44 18.52 3.66 2.23
CA LYS A 44 17.37 3.54 3.14
C LYS A 44 17.05 4.91 3.77
N LEU A 45 15.96 5.54 3.35
CA LEU A 45 15.51 6.81 3.92
C LEU A 45 14.59 6.63 5.14
N GLY A 46 13.97 5.47 5.28
CA GLY A 46 13.13 5.10 6.40
C GLY A 46 11.69 4.82 6.05
N VAL A 47 10.90 4.54 7.10
CA VAL A 47 9.46 4.33 7.03
C VAL A 47 8.73 5.55 7.58
N PHE A 48 7.80 6.07 6.81
CA PHE A 48 6.92 7.18 7.16
C PHE A 48 5.55 6.60 7.53
N TRP A 49 5.39 6.32 8.82
CA TRP A 49 4.14 5.78 9.36
C TRP A 49 3.21 6.91 9.79
N HIS A 50 2.22 7.18 9.00
CA HIS A 50 1.14 8.10 9.34
C HIS A 50 -0.20 7.41 9.11
N THR A 51 -1.07 7.42 10.12
CA THR A 51 -2.36 6.73 10.07
C THR A 51 -3.19 7.10 8.86
N GLN A 52 -4.16 6.27 8.52
CA GLN A 52 -5.08 6.53 7.43
C GLN A 52 -5.85 7.86 7.67
N GLY A 53 -6.12 8.63 6.63
CA GLY A 53 -6.76 9.96 6.76
C GLY A 53 -5.81 11.10 7.15
N SER A 54 -4.54 10.84 7.50
CA SER A 54 -3.57 11.88 7.89
C SER A 54 -2.99 12.74 6.76
N GLY A 55 -3.41 12.49 5.50
CA GLY A 55 -2.94 13.24 4.33
C GLY A 55 -1.57 12.79 3.80
N LYS A 56 -1.29 11.48 3.80
CA LYS A 56 -0.02 10.92 3.29
C LYS A 56 0.32 11.36 1.87
N SER A 57 -0.66 11.40 0.96
CA SER A 57 -0.43 11.81 -0.44
C SER A 57 0.10 13.25 -0.52
N TYR A 58 -0.44 14.18 0.27
CA TYR A 58 0.10 15.53 0.37
C TYR A 58 1.49 15.56 1.00
N SER A 59 1.76 14.68 1.99
CA SER A 59 3.10 14.55 2.57
C SER A 59 4.13 14.13 1.53
N MET A 60 3.76 13.23 0.60
CA MET A 60 4.62 12.84 -0.53
C MET A 60 4.88 14.03 -1.46
N VAL A 61 3.86 14.84 -1.80
CA VAL A 61 4.03 16.06 -2.62
C VAL A 61 4.94 17.05 -1.93
N PHE A 62 4.72 17.35 -0.63
CA PHE A 62 5.59 18.24 0.16
C PHE A 62 7.03 17.76 0.16
N LEU A 63 7.25 16.46 0.38
CA LEU A 63 8.57 15.85 0.40
C LEU A 63 9.29 16.05 -0.94
N CYS A 64 8.65 15.64 -2.03
CA CYS A 64 9.23 15.74 -3.38
C CYS A 64 9.56 17.18 -3.74
N GLN A 65 8.60 18.10 -3.57
CA GLN A 65 8.84 19.51 -3.89
C GLN A 65 9.94 20.12 -3.03
N LYS A 66 9.99 19.78 -1.74
CA LYS A 66 11.03 20.30 -0.86
C LYS A 66 12.41 19.75 -1.20
N ILE A 67 12.53 18.46 -1.54
CA ILE A 67 13.80 17.88 -2.02
C ILE A 67 14.26 18.62 -3.27
N ARG A 68 13.39 18.80 -4.27
CA ARG A 68 13.75 19.51 -5.51
C ARG A 68 14.20 20.94 -5.28
N ARG A 69 13.57 21.65 -4.35
CA ARG A 69 13.89 23.08 -4.08
C ARG A 69 15.10 23.27 -3.17
N LYS A 70 15.35 22.35 -2.23
CA LYS A 70 16.31 22.55 -1.15
C LYS A 70 17.49 21.58 -1.12
N VAL A 71 17.39 20.46 -1.83
CA VAL A 71 18.47 19.46 -1.92
C VAL A 71 19.05 19.45 -3.32
N SER A 72 18.28 19.01 -4.31
CA SER A 72 18.66 19.05 -5.73
C SER A 72 17.43 18.90 -6.62
N SER A 73 17.39 19.66 -7.71
CA SER A 73 16.35 19.55 -8.74
C SER A 73 16.50 18.33 -9.65
N SER A 74 17.67 17.65 -9.62
CA SER A 74 17.98 16.48 -10.47
C SER A 74 17.26 15.20 -10.03
N TYR A 75 16.73 15.14 -8.80
CA TYR A 75 16.07 13.93 -8.32
C TYR A 75 14.88 13.50 -9.18
N THR A 76 14.89 12.23 -9.56
CA THR A 76 13.73 11.51 -10.09
C THR A 76 13.01 10.80 -8.95
N PHE A 77 11.71 11.04 -8.82
CA PHE A 77 10.86 10.35 -7.85
C PHE A 77 10.06 9.24 -8.54
N VAL A 78 10.20 8.02 -8.03
CA VAL A 78 9.45 6.85 -8.50
C VAL A 78 8.37 6.53 -7.47
N LEU A 79 7.11 6.82 -7.78
CA LEU A 79 5.95 6.59 -6.92
C LEU A 79 5.40 5.21 -7.20
N MET A 80 5.49 4.34 -6.21
CA MET A 80 5.12 2.93 -6.31
C MET A 80 3.89 2.64 -5.45
N THR A 81 2.88 2.03 -6.06
CA THR A 81 1.66 1.59 -5.40
C THR A 81 1.37 0.12 -5.69
N ASP A 82 0.49 -0.51 -4.92
CA ASP A 82 0.08 -1.90 -5.14
C ASP A 82 -1.22 -2.02 -5.94
N ARG A 83 -2.03 -0.96 -6.02
CA ARG A 83 -3.34 -0.94 -6.68
C ARG A 83 -3.48 0.23 -7.65
N GLU A 84 -4.23 -0.03 -8.72
CA GLU A 84 -4.47 0.99 -9.75
C GLU A 84 -5.25 2.21 -9.23
N GLU A 85 -6.19 2.00 -8.30
CA GLU A 85 -6.99 3.08 -7.71
C GLU A 85 -6.09 4.03 -6.91
N LEU A 86 -5.18 3.48 -6.10
CA LEU A 86 -4.21 4.28 -5.34
C LEU A 86 -3.22 5.00 -6.25
N ASP A 87 -2.75 4.34 -7.31
CA ASP A 87 -1.88 4.95 -8.31
C ASP A 87 -2.57 6.14 -9.00
N LYS A 88 -3.83 5.99 -9.39
CA LYS A 88 -4.63 7.08 -9.95
C LYS A 88 -4.82 8.22 -8.95
N GLN A 89 -5.12 7.92 -7.69
CA GLN A 89 -5.33 8.90 -6.64
C GLN A 89 -4.06 9.70 -6.37
N ILE A 90 -2.92 9.04 -6.18
CA ILE A 90 -1.64 9.71 -5.92
C ILE A 90 -1.23 10.55 -7.13
N HIS A 91 -1.31 9.98 -8.33
CA HIS A 91 -1.03 10.71 -9.57
C HIS A 91 -1.89 11.98 -9.69
N SER A 92 -3.22 11.88 -9.47
CA SER A 92 -4.13 13.02 -9.52
C SER A 92 -3.77 14.07 -8.46
N THR A 93 -3.41 13.68 -7.24
CA THR A 93 -2.95 14.62 -6.20
C THR A 93 -1.71 15.40 -6.65
N PHE A 94 -0.73 14.72 -7.26
CA PHE A 94 0.48 15.40 -7.77
C PHE A 94 0.18 16.36 -8.93
N VAL A 95 -0.70 15.97 -9.84
CA VAL A 95 -1.15 16.84 -10.95
C VAL A 95 -1.91 18.05 -10.44
N ASN A 96 -2.90 17.83 -9.57
CA ASN A 96 -3.74 18.90 -9.03
C ASN A 96 -2.95 19.91 -8.19
N CYS A 97 -1.90 19.45 -7.51
CA CYS A 97 -0.95 20.31 -6.78
C CYS A 97 0.11 20.97 -7.68
N GLY A 98 0.06 20.77 -9.00
CA GLY A 98 1.02 21.34 -9.94
C GLY A 98 2.45 20.79 -9.81
N ALA A 99 2.63 19.63 -9.15
CA ALA A 99 3.93 18.99 -9.03
C ALA A 99 4.32 18.27 -10.33
N VAL A 100 3.35 17.74 -11.06
CA VAL A 100 3.52 17.02 -12.32
C VAL A 100 2.88 17.79 -13.46
N VAL A 101 3.66 18.14 -14.46
CA VAL A 101 3.20 18.78 -15.69
C VAL A 101 3.08 17.79 -16.83
N ASN A 102 3.93 16.76 -16.84
CA ASN A 102 3.96 15.74 -17.90
C ASN A 102 3.14 14.51 -17.53
N LEU A 103 1.96 14.36 -18.10
CA LEU A 103 1.05 13.22 -17.90
C LEU A 103 1.59 11.87 -18.43
N ARG A 104 2.70 11.86 -19.19
CA ARG A 104 3.29 10.65 -19.78
C ARG A 104 4.19 9.86 -18.82
N ALA A 105 4.44 10.36 -17.61
CA ALA A 105 5.31 9.76 -16.61
C ALA A 105 4.70 8.51 -15.90
N ARG A 106 3.68 7.90 -16.48
CA ARG A 106 3.03 6.69 -15.96
C ARG A 106 3.43 5.47 -16.77
N ALA A 107 4.10 4.52 -16.14
CA ALA A 107 4.52 3.29 -16.78
C ALA A 107 3.31 2.38 -17.07
N ARG A 108 3.20 1.87 -18.29
CA ARG A 108 2.16 0.90 -18.68
C ARG A 108 2.54 -0.54 -18.31
N ASP A 109 3.81 -0.89 -18.51
CA ASP A 109 4.39 -2.22 -18.28
C ASP A 109 5.84 -2.11 -17.78
N GLY A 110 6.50 -3.25 -17.55
CA GLY A 110 7.88 -3.29 -17.09
C GLY A 110 8.89 -2.70 -18.09
N LYS A 111 8.65 -2.84 -19.40
CA LYS A 111 9.51 -2.24 -20.44
C LYS A 111 9.36 -0.71 -20.45
N GLY A 112 8.13 -0.23 -20.35
CA GLY A 112 7.83 1.19 -20.25
C GLY A 112 8.43 1.79 -18.98
N LEU A 113 8.39 1.08 -17.85
CA LEU A 113 9.02 1.51 -16.62
C LEU A 113 10.54 1.64 -16.78
N LYS A 114 11.20 0.62 -17.34
CA LYS A 114 12.65 0.67 -17.62
C LYS A 114 13.00 1.87 -18.50
N LYS A 115 12.23 2.14 -19.54
CA LYS A 115 12.43 3.30 -20.44
C LYS A 115 12.30 4.61 -19.66
N LEU A 116 11.23 4.78 -18.85
CA LEU A 116 11.03 6.00 -18.07
C LEU A 116 12.15 6.25 -17.03
N LEU A 117 12.76 5.19 -16.51
CA LEU A 117 13.86 5.28 -15.55
C LEU A 117 15.20 5.63 -16.21
N THR A 118 15.34 5.41 -17.52
CA THR A 118 16.54 5.82 -18.29
C THR A 118 16.41 7.22 -18.87
N GLU A 119 15.19 7.76 -18.96
CA GLU A 119 14.92 9.12 -19.42
C GLU A 119 14.99 10.11 -18.26
N ASP A 120 15.16 11.40 -18.56
CA ASP A 120 15.18 12.48 -17.56
C ASP A 120 13.73 12.86 -17.19
N ASN A 121 13.11 12.05 -16.35
CA ASN A 121 11.78 12.27 -15.79
C ASN A 121 11.90 12.72 -14.34
N SER A 122 11.23 13.81 -13.98
CA SER A 122 11.16 14.24 -12.57
C SER A 122 10.31 13.33 -11.71
N TYR A 123 9.28 12.72 -12.29
CA TYR A 123 8.33 11.83 -11.62
C TYR A 123 7.99 10.64 -12.51
N VAL A 124 7.96 9.46 -11.93
CA VAL A 124 7.53 8.21 -12.58
C VAL A 124 6.53 7.51 -11.66
N PHE A 125 5.34 7.19 -12.18
CA PHE A 125 4.30 6.48 -11.45
C PHE A 125 4.20 5.04 -11.96
N SER A 126 4.14 4.08 -11.04
CA SER A 126 4.11 2.67 -11.40
C SER A 126 3.49 1.80 -10.33
N LEU A 127 2.95 0.67 -10.76
CA LEU A 127 2.55 -0.41 -9.87
C LEU A 127 3.76 -1.30 -9.55
N ILE A 128 3.85 -1.77 -8.31
CA ILE A 128 4.93 -2.65 -7.86
C ILE A 128 4.95 -3.99 -8.63
N HIS A 129 3.79 -4.45 -9.10
CA HIS A 129 3.67 -5.68 -9.90
C HIS A 129 4.51 -5.66 -11.20
N LYS A 130 4.98 -4.49 -11.65
CA LYS A 130 5.83 -4.41 -12.84
C LYS A 130 7.25 -4.93 -12.60
N PHE A 131 7.61 -5.21 -11.33
CA PHE A 131 8.86 -5.88 -10.93
C PHE A 131 8.69 -7.40 -10.70
N THR A 132 7.70 -8.05 -11.30
CA THR A 132 7.47 -9.50 -11.14
C THR A 132 8.59 -10.37 -11.69
N GLN A 133 9.22 -9.94 -12.77
CA GLN A 133 10.33 -10.67 -13.39
C GLN A 133 11.63 -10.44 -12.60
N ARG A 134 12.41 -11.51 -12.47
CA ARG A 134 13.74 -11.42 -11.87
C ARG A 134 14.62 -10.48 -12.71
N VAL A 135 15.09 -9.44 -12.08
CA VAL A 135 16.00 -8.46 -12.70
C VAL A 135 17.38 -9.09 -12.76
N ARG A 136 17.92 -9.27 -13.98
CA ARG A 136 19.26 -9.83 -14.22
C ARG A 136 20.34 -8.75 -14.21
N GLU A 137 19.99 -7.54 -14.67
CA GLU A 137 20.87 -6.40 -14.76
C GLU A 137 20.15 -5.14 -14.26
N PRO A 138 20.83 -4.20 -13.61
CA PRO A 138 20.23 -2.94 -13.21
C PRO A 138 19.54 -2.22 -14.39
N TRP A 139 18.37 -1.66 -14.11
CA TRP A 139 17.68 -0.82 -15.11
C TRP A 139 18.23 0.60 -15.12
N SER A 140 18.72 1.07 -13.98
CA SER A 140 19.40 2.35 -13.84
C SER A 140 20.34 2.32 -12.63
N GLU A 141 21.54 2.86 -12.81
CA GLU A 141 22.56 3.04 -11.77
C GLU A 141 22.58 4.46 -11.20
N ARG A 142 21.59 5.26 -11.53
CA ARG A 142 21.47 6.65 -11.07
C ARG A 142 21.34 6.70 -9.55
N ARG A 143 22.10 7.62 -8.93
CA ARG A 143 22.08 7.88 -7.47
C ARG A 143 21.05 8.94 -7.06
N ASP A 144 20.54 9.70 -8.02
CA ASP A 144 19.55 10.75 -7.86
C ASP A 144 18.12 10.24 -8.09
N VAL A 145 17.86 8.98 -7.75
CA VAL A 145 16.53 8.36 -7.77
C VAL A 145 16.05 8.12 -6.34
N ILE A 146 14.83 8.56 -6.04
CA ILE A 146 14.14 8.26 -4.79
C ILE A 146 12.85 7.48 -5.11
N VAL A 147 12.78 6.26 -4.59
CA VAL A 147 11.59 5.42 -4.68
C VAL A 147 10.71 5.65 -3.46
N ILE A 148 9.49 6.08 -3.69
CA ILE A 148 8.45 6.30 -2.68
C ILE A 148 7.42 5.19 -2.83
N SER A 149 7.35 4.27 -1.87
CA SER A 149 6.38 3.17 -1.87
C SER A 149 5.22 3.48 -0.94
N ASP A 150 4.01 3.51 -1.47
CA ASP A 150 2.80 3.54 -0.63
C ASP A 150 2.43 2.12 -0.19
N GLU A 151 1.77 2.00 0.96
CA GLU A 151 1.40 0.72 1.60
C GLU A 151 2.58 -0.26 1.74
N ALA A 152 3.73 0.25 2.18
CA ALA A 152 5.02 -0.46 2.23
C ALA A 152 5.03 -1.73 3.10
N HIS A 153 4.00 -1.94 3.95
CA HIS A 153 3.89 -3.07 4.88
C HIS A 153 3.32 -4.36 4.24
N ARG A 154 2.79 -4.30 3.01
CA ARG A 154 2.13 -5.46 2.40
C ARG A 154 3.09 -6.58 2.05
N THR A 155 2.67 -7.83 2.28
CA THR A 155 3.47 -9.07 2.11
C THR A 155 4.08 -9.25 0.73
N GLN A 156 3.45 -8.73 -0.30
CA GLN A 156 3.98 -8.78 -1.68
C GLN A 156 5.26 -7.95 -1.86
N TYR A 157 5.50 -6.96 -0.99
CA TYR A 157 6.69 -6.12 -1.06
C TYR A 157 8.00 -6.87 -0.83
N GLY A 158 8.03 -7.96 -0.05
CA GLY A 158 9.29 -8.65 0.27
C GLY A 158 10.08 -9.11 -0.96
N ARG A 159 9.45 -9.87 -1.86
CA ARG A 159 10.10 -10.36 -3.09
C ARG A 159 10.20 -9.29 -4.17
N LEU A 160 9.14 -8.51 -4.37
CA LEU A 160 9.11 -7.45 -5.37
C LEU A 160 10.05 -6.31 -5.00
N ALA A 161 10.22 -6.00 -3.72
CA ALA A 161 11.21 -5.03 -3.24
C ALA A 161 12.66 -5.47 -3.52
N THR A 162 12.94 -6.77 -3.43
CA THR A 162 14.25 -7.30 -3.82
C THR A 162 14.51 -7.08 -5.32
N HIS A 163 13.52 -7.33 -6.17
CA HIS A 163 13.64 -7.07 -7.61
C HIS A 163 13.79 -5.57 -7.89
N MET A 164 13.03 -4.73 -7.20
CA MET A 164 13.10 -3.28 -7.31
C MET A 164 14.47 -2.74 -6.91
N ARG A 165 15.05 -3.25 -5.81
CA ARG A 165 16.41 -2.90 -5.41
C ARG A 165 17.46 -3.39 -6.40
N ALA A 166 17.29 -4.59 -6.97
CA ALA A 166 18.17 -5.08 -8.04
C ALA A 166 18.07 -4.24 -9.30
N ALA A 167 16.87 -3.71 -9.63
CA ALA A 167 16.68 -2.82 -10.77
C ALA A 167 17.28 -1.42 -10.55
N LEU A 168 17.29 -0.93 -9.31
CA LEU A 168 17.72 0.41 -8.92
C LEU A 168 18.68 0.35 -7.73
N PRO A 169 19.88 -0.22 -7.87
CA PRO A 169 20.78 -0.51 -6.75
C PRO A 169 21.31 0.73 -6.03
N GLN A 170 21.39 1.87 -6.73
CA GLN A 170 21.88 3.13 -6.19
C GLN A 170 20.77 4.08 -5.72
N ALA A 171 19.50 3.71 -5.93
CA ALA A 171 18.36 4.53 -5.52
C ALA A 171 18.17 4.53 -4.00
N LYS A 172 17.53 5.58 -3.52
CA LYS A 172 17.09 5.69 -2.14
C LYS A 172 15.62 5.31 -2.01
N PHE A 173 15.27 4.61 -0.94
CA PHE A 173 13.93 4.05 -0.74
C PHE A 173 13.29 4.60 0.51
N ILE A 174 12.06 5.07 0.40
CA ILE A 174 11.21 5.48 1.53
C ILE A 174 9.87 4.78 1.43
N GLY A 175 9.42 4.18 2.55
CA GLY A 175 8.11 3.53 2.65
C GLY A 175 7.10 4.43 3.34
N PHE A 176 5.91 4.58 2.76
CA PHE A 176 4.74 5.18 3.42
C PHE A 176 3.76 4.08 3.82
N THR A 177 3.20 4.17 5.00
CA THR A 177 2.20 3.21 5.49
C THR A 177 1.21 3.87 6.45
N GLY A 178 -0.04 3.40 6.44
CA GLY A 178 -1.06 3.79 7.42
C GLY A 178 -1.16 2.81 8.59
N THR A 179 -0.79 1.56 8.37
CA THR A 179 -0.99 0.43 9.28
C THR A 179 0.26 -0.45 9.35
N PRO A 180 1.28 -0.08 10.12
CA PRO A 180 2.44 -0.94 10.28
C PRO A 180 2.04 -2.20 11.05
N LEU A 181 2.57 -3.33 10.64
CA LEU A 181 2.44 -4.61 11.33
C LEU A 181 3.54 -4.71 12.39
N MET A 182 3.46 -3.92 13.45
CA MET A 182 4.51 -3.80 14.47
C MET A 182 4.89 -5.17 15.05
N GLU A 183 6.20 -5.35 15.24
CA GLU A 183 6.81 -6.57 15.81
C GLU A 183 6.57 -7.87 15.01
N SER A 184 6.01 -7.77 13.81
CA SER A 184 5.82 -8.92 12.92
C SER A 184 7.06 -9.18 12.04
N ALA A 185 7.10 -10.36 11.42
CA ALA A 185 8.12 -10.67 10.42
C ALA A 185 8.03 -9.71 9.20
N GLU A 186 6.84 -9.20 8.90
CA GLU A 186 6.60 -8.22 7.86
C GLU A 186 7.18 -6.85 8.20
N ASP A 187 7.11 -6.41 9.46
CA ASP A 187 7.76 -5.18 9.92
C ASP A 187 9.28 -5.27 9.76
N GLN A 188 9.88 -6.38 10.15
CA GLN A 188 11.30 -6.61 9.96
C GLN A 188 11.70 -6.53 8.48
N ARG A 189 10.94 -7.14 7.57
CA ARG A 189 11.17 -7.05 6.13
C ARG A 189 11.02 -5.63 5.61
N THR A 190 10.02 -4.90 6.08
CA THR A 190 9.81 -3.49 5.72
C THR A 190 11.01 -2.64 6.13
N ARG A 191 11.52 -2.82 7.37
CA ARG A 191 12.73 -2.13 7.84
C ARG A 191 14.00 -2.55 7.10
N GLN A 192 14.11 -3.80 6.69
CA GLN A 192 15.23 -4.25 5.86
C GLN A 192 15.30 -3.52 4.52
N VAL A 193 14.14 -3.21 3.92
CA VAL A 193 14.04 -2.53 2.64
C VAL A 193 14.19 -1.01 2.80
N PHE A 194 13.47 -0.39 3.72
CA PHE A 194 13.34 1.06 3.80
C PHE A 194 14.16 1.69 4.92
N GLY A 195 14.59 0.92 5.92
CA GLY A 195 15.22 1.40 7.15
C GLY A 195 14.24 1.58 8.30
N SER A 196 14.69 2.23 9.39
CA SER A 196 13.88 2.50 10.58
C SER A 196 12.77 3.51 10.32
N TYR A 197 11.84 3.64 11.29
CA TYR A 197 10.79 4.67 11.23
C TYR A 197 11.40 6.07 11.33
N VAL A 198 11.21 6.88 10.29
CA VAL A 198 11.68 8.27 10.24
C VAL A 198 10.62 9.25 10.76
N SER A 199 9.34 8.87 10.64
CA SER A 199 8.23 9.65 11.18
C SER A 199 7.10 8.71 11.60
N VAL A 200 6.55 8.96 12.81
CA VAL A 200 5.43 8.20 13.36
C VAL A 200 4.33 9.18 13.75
N TYR A 201 3.14 8.95 13.20
CA TYR A 201 1.91 9.64 13.55
C TYR A 201 0.79 8.60 13.62
N ASP A 202 0.67 8.01 14.79
CA ASP A 202 -0.24 6.90 15.07
C ASP A 202 -1.70 7.35 15.19
N PHE A 203 -2.58 6.38 15.34
CA PHE A 203 -4.01 6.61 15.44
C PHE A 203 -4.40 7.41 16.68
N GLN A 204 -3.77 7.13 17.84
CA GLN A 204 -4.10 7.84 19.11
C GLN A 204 -3.80 9.34 18.97
N ARG A 205 -2.63 9.64 18.42
CA ARG A 205 -2.22 11.03 18.18
C ARG A 205 -3.09 11.72 17.13
N ALA A 206 -3.51 11.00 16.11
CA ALA A 206 -4.39 11.54 15.08
C ALA A 206 -5.79 11.87 15.63
N VAL A 207 -6.32 11.07 16.53
CA VAL A 207 -7.57 11.35 17.26
C VAL A 207 -7.41 12.56 18.18
N ALA A 208 -6.32 12.60 18.96
CA ALA A 208 -6.04 13.73 19.85
C ALA A 208 -5.91 15.07 19.12
N ASP A 209 -5.31 15.06 17.93
CA ASP A 209 -5.16 16.23 17.05
C ASP A 209 -6.44 16.56 16.24
N GLY A 210 -7.51 15.77 16.37
CA GLY A 210 -8.74 15.94 15.56
C GLY A 210 -8.54 15.67 14.07
N ALA A 211 -7.49 14.96 13.69
CA ALA A 211 -7.20 14.62 12.32
C ALA A 211 -8.00 13.40 11.82
N THR A 212 -8.46 12.58 12.73
CA THR A 212 -9.38 11.46 12.50
C THR A 212 -10.33 11.31 13.67
N VAL A 213 -11.39 10.54 13.49
CA VAL A 213 -12.37 10.26 14.54
C VAL A 213 -11.99 8.99 15.33
N PRO A 214 -12.35 8.89 16.62
CA PRO A 214 -12.18 7.65 17.35
C PRO A 214 -13.02 6.54 16.72
N LEU A 215 -12.47 5.33 16.71
CA LEU A 215 -13.18 4.13 16.27
C LEU A 215 -13.78 3.44 17.50
N SER A 216 -15.07 3.16 17.45
CA SER A 216 -15.75 2.24 18.37
C SER A 216 -15.86 0.89 17.69
N TYR A 217 -15.36 -0.15 18.34
CA TYR A 217 -15.48 -1.52 17.86
C TYR A 217 -16.61 -2.22 18.62
N GLU A 218 -17.65 -2.58 17.89
CA GLU A 218 -18.79 -3.34 18.41
C GLU A 218 -18.79 -4.72 17.74
N PRO A 219 -18.42 -5.80 18.48
CA PRO A 219 -18.35 -7.12 17.89
C PRO A 219 -19.77 -7.71 17.74
N HIS A 220 -20.26 -7.81 16.52
CA HIS A 220 -21.47 -8.56 16.18
C HIS A 220 -21.09 -10.01 15.83
N GLY A 221 -21.00 -10.85 16.88
CA GLY A 221 -20.63 -12.25 16.75
C GLY A 221 -21.85 -13.15 16.52
N GLU A 222 -22.09 -13.62 15.31
CA GLU A 222 -22.92 -14.80 15.09
C GLU A 222 -22.14 -16.04 15.52
N LYS A 223 -22.63 -16.73 16.57
CA LYS A 223 -22.09 -18.04 16.95
C LYS A 223 -22.32 -19.01 15.78
N LEU A 224 -21.24 -19.52 15.24
CA LEU A 224 -21.29 -20.63 14.28
C LEU A 224 -21.89 -21.84 14.99
N LYS A 225 -23.20 -21.96 14.99
CA LYS A 225 -23.88 -23.22 15.27
C LYS A 225 -23.75 -24.03 13.98
N ILE A 226 -22.80 -24.93 13.95
CA ILE A 226 -22.77 -26.02 12.99
C ILE A 226 -24.03 -26.87 13.34
N VAL A 227 -25.09 -26.65 12.62
CA VAL A 227 -26.25 -27.56 12.64
C VAL A 227 -25.81 -28.72 11.75
N ASP A 228 -25.31 -29.74 12.38
CA ASP A 228 -24.54 -30.88 11.85
C ASP A 228 -25.15 -31.54 10.60
N ASP A 229 -26.46 -31.71 10.57
CA ASP A 229 -27.11 -32.48 9.50
C ASP A 229 -27.18 -31.79 8.14
N THR A 230 -27.19 -30.46 8.10
CA THR A 230 -27.38 -29.73 6.84
C THR A 230 -26.06 -29.59 6.06
N ILE A 231 -24.95 -29.46 6.75
CA ILE A 231 -23.62 -29.32 6.13
C ILE A 231 -23.19 -30.70 5.61
N ASN A 232 -23.27 -31.73 6.45
CA ASN A 232 -22.90 -33.09 6.07
C ASN A 232 -23.78 -33.60 4.91
N ARG A 233 -25.08 -33.28 4.88
CA ARG A 233 -25.94 -33.62 3.77
C ARG A 233 -25.52 -32.89 2.46
N ARG A 234 -25.29 -31.61 2.49
CA ARG A 234 -24.85 -30.82 1.30
C ARG A 234 -23.45 -31.25 0.79
N VAL A 235 -22.54 -31.53 1.71
CA VAL A 235 -21.23 -32.09 1.36
C VAL A 235 -21.42 -33.43 0.65
N LYS A 236 -22.25 -34.30 1.21
CA LYS A 236 -22.58 -35.60 0.60
C LYS A 236 -23.27 -35.44 -0.75
N GLU A 237 -24.32 -34.61 -0.86
CA GLU A 237 -24.99 -34.31 -2.12
C GLU A 237 -24.05 -33.76 -3.18
N ARG A 238 -23.06 -32.94 -2.79
CA ARG A 238 -22.06 -32.42 -3.72
C ARG A 238 -21.04 -33.47 -4.16
N ILE A 239 -20.61 -34.33 -3.25
CA ILE A 239 -19.74 -35.48 -3.55
C ILE A 239 -20.50 -36.45 -4.49
N ASP A 240 -21.74 -36.80 -4.16
CA ASP A 240 -22.57 -37.69 -4.95
C ASP A 240 -22.83 -37.14 -6.37
N SER A 241 -23.01 -35.81 -6.50
CA SER A 241 -23.20 -35.16 -7.81
C SER A 241 -21.93 -35.18 -8.67
N LEU A 242 -20.76 -35.04 -8.05
CA LEU A 242 -19.48 -35.09 -8.77
C LEU A 242 -19.06 -36.54 -9.09
N ALA A 243 -19.40 -37.50 -8.23
CA ALA A 243 -19.22 -38.92 -8.52
C ALA A 243 -20.12 -39.41 -9.66
N ALA A 244 -21.28 -38.81 -9.84
CA ALA A 244 -22.17 -39.11 -10.98
C ALA A 244 -21.67 -38.56 -12.32
N GLU A 245 -20.78 -37.56 -12.32
CA GLU A 245 -20.14 -37.00 -13.52
C GLU A 245 -18.85 -37.76 -13.95
N GLY A 246 -18.34 -38.69 -13.15
CA GLY A 246 -17.18 -39.54 -13.41
C GLY A 246 -16.59 -40.11 -12.14
N GLU A 247 -15.83 -41.23 -12.21
CA GLU A 247 -15.14 -41.79 -11.07
C GLU A 247 -14.10 -40.78 -10.54
N LEU A 248 -14.33 -40.29 -9.31
CA LEU A 248 -13.34 -39.48 -8.60
C LEU A 248 -12.17 -40.39 -8.16
N THR A 249 -10.94 -39.94 -8.38
CA THR A 249 -9.77 -40.60 -7.79
C THR A 249 -9.69 -40.25 -6.31
N ASP A 250 -9.09 -41.15 -5.50
CA ASP A 250 -8.91 -40.95 -4.03
C ASP A 250 -8.27 -39.58 -3.70
N GLU A 251 -7.33 -39.10 -4.54
CA GLU A 251 -6.70 -37.77 -4.40
C GLU A 251 -7.68 -36.61 -4.66
N GLN A 252 -8.60 -36.78 -5.59
CA GLN A 252 -9.61 -35.77 -5.90
C GLN A 252 -10.66 -35.69 -4.80
N GLU A 253 -11.03 -36.82 -4.23
CA GLU A 253 -11.96 -36.92 -3.11
C GLU A 253 -11.35 -36.30 -1.84
N GLU A 254 -10.08 -36.57 -1.53
CA GLU A 254 -9.39 -35.96 -0.39
C GLU A 254 -9.24 -34.42 -0.54
N LYS A 255 -8.98 -33.97 -1.73
CA LYS A 255 -8.90 -32.55 -2.03
C LYS A 255 -10.25 -31.85 -1.89
N LEU A 256 -11.33 -32.49 -2.36
CA LEU A 256 -12.69 -31.99 -2.23
C LEU A 256 -13.15 -31.93 -0.75
N TYR A 257 -12.81 -32.95 0.04
CA TYR A 257 -13.04 -32.95 1.49
C TYR A 257 -12.29 -31.82 2.20
N LYS A 258 -11.07 -31.54 1.82
CA LYS A 258 -10.27 -30.41 2.35
C LYS A 258 -10.89 -29.06 1.97
N GLU A 259 -11.36 -28.90 0.73
CA GLU A 259 -12.01 -27.67 0.26
C GLU A 259 -13.35 -27.42 0.94
N LEU A 260 -14.15 -28.46 1.15
CA LEU A 260 -15.46 -28.38 1.79
C LEU A 260 -15.40 -28.23 3.31
N ASN A 261 -14.34 -28.71 3.96
CA ASN A 261 -14.08 -28.52 5.39
C ASN A 261 -13.30 -27.24 5.72
N THR A 262 -13.03 -26.36 4.75
CA THR A 262 -12.36 -25.10 5.03
C THR A 262 -13.27 -24.12 5.74
N GLU A 263 -12.69 -23.31 6.64
CA GLU A 263 -13.37 -22.15 7.26
C GLU A 263 -14.11 -21.31 6.23
N GLY A 264 -13.56 -21.15 5.02
CA GLY A 264 -14.17 -20.41 3.93
C GLY A 264 -15.53 -20.93 3.51
N PHE A 265 -15.73 -22.24 3.43
CA PHE A 265 -17.02 -22.82 3.07
C PHE A 265 -18.09 -22.54 4.12
N VAL A 266 -17.76 -22.71 5.40
CA VAL A 266 -18.68 -22.44 6.52
C VAL A 266 -19.02 -20.94 6.59
N LEU A 267 -18.04 -20.08 6.35
CA LEU A 267 -18.20 -18.63 6.36
C LEU A 267 -19.10 -18.12 5.22
N THR A 268 -19.15 -18.81 4.09
CA THR A 268 -19.91 -18.42 2.89
C THR A 268 -21.28 -19.11 2.76
N LEU A 269 -21.73 -19.86 3.77
CA LEU A 269 -23.07 -20.49 3.75
C LEU A 269 -24.16 -19.44 3.55
N PRO A 270 -25.11 -19.63 2.60
CA PRO A 270 -26.16 -18.67 2.31
C PRO A 270 -26.99 -18.26 3.53
N THR A 271 -27.29 -19.20 4.42
CA THR A 271 -28.02 -18.92 5.65
C THR A 271 -27.26 -18.03 6.63
N ARG A 272 -25.93 -18.14 6.68
CA ARG A 272 -25.08 -17.26 7.48
C ARG A 272 -24.96 -15.89 6.84
N LEU A 273 -24.72 -15.84 5.54
CA LEU A 273 -24.65 -14.57 4.81
C LEU A 273 -25.93 -13.77 4.94
N GLN A 274 -27.10 -14.44 4.87
CA GLN A 274 -28.39 -13.78 5.09
C GLN A 274 -28.49 -13.18 6.48
N LYS A 275 -28.15 -13.95 7.54
CA LYS A 275 -28.17 -13.45 8.92
C LYS A 275 -27.24 -12.26 9.14
N VAL A 276 -26.02 -12.32 8.59
CA VAL A 276 -25.06 -11.21 8.66
C VAL A 276 -25.60 -9.97 7.92
N ALA A 277 -26.23 -10.17 6.76
CA ALA A 277 -26.85 -9.09 6.01
C ALA A 277 -28.03 -8.47 6.77
N ASP A 278 -28.90 -9.30 7.36
CA ASP A 278 -30.05 -8.85 8.16
C ASP A 278 -29.61 -8.07 9.40
N ASP A 279 -28.55 -8.54 10.10
CA ASP A 279 -27.97 -7.84 11.25
C ASP A 279 -27.37 -6.51 10.84
N PHE A 280 -26.62 -6.49 9.73
CA PHE A 280 -26.03 -5.27 9.18
C PHE A 280 -27.09 -4.23 8.81
N VAL A 281 -28.16 -4.65 8.10
CA VAL A 281 -29.26 -3.76 7.72
C VAL A 281 -29.97 -3.20 8.96
N ARG A 282 -30.27 -4.06 9.96
CA ARG A 282 -30.90 -3.64 11.22
C ARG A 282 -30.04 -2.61 11.95
N HIS A 283 -28.74 -2.90 12.13
CA HIS A 283 -27.82 -1.99 12.79
C HIS A 283 -27.73 -0.62 12.11
N PHE A 284 -27.83 -0.61 10.76
CA PHE A 284 -27.80 0.64 9.99
C PHE A 284 -29.13 1.43 10.04
N SER A 285 -30.25 0.71 10.20
CA SER A 285 -31.60 1.31 10.26
C SER A 285 -31.93 1.89 11.65
N ASP A 286 -31.31 1.34 12.69
CA ASP A 286 -31.52 1.74 14.09
C ASP A 286 -30.61 2.92 14.53
N ARG A 287 -29.73 3.42 13.65
CA ARG A 287 -28.88 4.60 13.83
C ARG A 287 -29.40 5.81 13.07
#